data_033f56ec5a73fda5d9a634dcc306c63e
#
_entry.id   033f56ec5a73fda5d9a634dcc306c63e
#
_cell.length_a   1.000
_cell.length_b   1.000
_cell.length_c   1.000
_cell.angle_alpha   90.00
_cell.angle_beta   90.00
_cell.angle_gamma   90.00
#
_symmetry.space_group_name_H-M   'P 1'
#
loop_
_entity.id
_entity.type
_entity.pdbx_description
1 polymer ?
#
loop_
_entity_poly.entity_id
_entity_poly.type
_entity_poly.pdbx_seq_one_letter_code
_entity_poly.pdbx_strand_id
1 'polypeptide(L)'
;MLPHKSPKGAIALGRLKVFEGVPAPYDTKKREVVPDALRAVKLSSFRKFCTLGDLSSQVGWGKQTLVNALEDKRRARASTWHKKQIEKANKVRKSLNLKEIS
;
A
#
# COMPACT_ATOMS: atom_id res chain seq x y z
N MET A 1 -16.39 11.00 -2.57
CA MET A 1 -17.67 11.50 -3.00
C MET A 1 -18.80 10.84 -2.26
N LEU A 2 -18.76 11.05 -0.96
CA LEU A 2 -19.84 10.63 -0.09
C LEU A 2 -20.88 11.73 -0.01
N PRO A 3 -22.17 11.40 0.08
CA PRO A 3 -23.25 12.40 0.21
C PRO A 3 -23.25 12.99 1.61
N HIS A 4 -22.30 13.85 1.90
CA HIS A 4 -22.03 14.39 3.24
C HIS A 4 -23.17 15.20 3.85
N LYS A 5 -24.12 15.67 3.04
CA LYS A 5 -25.29 16.40 3.50
C LYS A 5 -26.41 15.49 3.99
N SER A 6 -26.40 14.21 3.64
CA SER A 6 -27.39 13.24 4.14
C SER A 6 -26.89 12.59 5.45
N PRO A 7 -27.81 12.15 6.34
CA PRO A 7 -27.41 11.45 7.56
C PRO A 7 -26.58 10.20 7.30
N LYS A 8 -26.92 9.43 6.29
CA LYS A 8 -26.22 8.21 5.89
C LYS A 8 -24.78 8.50 5.42
N GLY A 9 -24.60 9.55 4.61
CA GLY A 9 -23.30 9.98 4.14
C GLY A 9 -22.42 10.56 5.26
N ALA A 10 -23.02 11.29 6.20
CA ALA A 10 -22.32 11.82 7.37
C ALA A 10 -21.80 10.70 8.26
N ILE A 11 -22.59 9.65 8.48
CA ILE A 11 -22.17 8.47 9.24
C ILE A 11 -21.01 7.75 8.55
N ALA A 12 -21.10 7.57 7.24
CA ALA A 12 -20.04 6.95 6.44
C ALA A 12 -18.75 7.75 6.49
N LEU A 13 -18.84 9.07 6.42
CA LEU A 13 -17.67 9.96 6.52
C LEU A 13 -17.01 9.88 7.91
N GLY A 14 -17.80 9.76 8.96
CA GLY A 14 -17.30 9.57 10.32
C GLY A 14 -16.56 8.27 10.54
N ARG A 15 -16.82 7.26 9.73
CA ARG A 15 -16.13 5.96 9.78
C ARG A 15 -14.81 5.95 9.02
N LEU A 16 -14.57 6.95 8.19
CA LEU A 16 -13.37 7.06 7.37
C LEU A 16 -12.20 7.58 8.21
N LYS A 17 -11.05 6.92 8.09
CA LYS A 17 -9.78 7.38 8.64
C LYS A 17 -8.78 7.50 7.49
N VAL A 18 -8.11 8.63 7.41
CA VAL A 18 -7.12 8.91 6.37
C VAL A 18 -5.79 9.23 7.04
N PHE A 19 -4.73 8.57 6.60
CA PHE A 19 -3.40 8.74 7.16
C PHE A 19 -2.39 8.98 6.04
N GLU A 20 -1.34 9.71 6.36
CA GLU A 20 -0.14 9.79 5.53
C GLU A 20 0.73 8.57 5.80
N GLY A 21 0.98 7.78 4.75
CA GLY A 21 1.71 6.52 4.90
C GLY A 21 0.92 5.49 5.70
N VAL A 22 1.61 4.63 6.41
CA VAL A 22 1.00 3.57 7.21
C VAL A 22 1.51 3.65 8.65
N PRO A 23 0.78 4.33 9.54
CA PRO A 23 1.17 4.43 10.94
C PRO A 23 0.87 3.16 11.73
N ALA A 24 1.43 3.06 12.93
CA ALA A 24 1.02 2.05 13.91
C ALA A 24 -0.44 2.31 14.34
N PRO A 25 -1.31 1.29 14.55
CA PRO A 25 -1.04 -0.14 14.53
C PRO A 25 -1.25 -0.81 13.18
N TYR A 26 -1.51 -0.06 12.12
CA TYR A 26 -1.95 -0.58 10.82
C TYR A 26 -0.82 -1.16 9.97
N ASP A 27 0.43 -0.84 10.30
CA ASP A 27 1.62 -1.35 9.63
C ASP A 27 1.80 -2.87 9.80
N THR A 28 1.28 -3.43 10.90
CA THR A 28 1.34 -4.86 11.19
C THR A 28 0.12 -5.64 10.70
N LYS A 29 -0.92 -4.95 10.23
CA LYS A 29 -2.16 -5.57 9.78
C LYS A 29 -2.13 -5.81 8.26
N LYS A 30 -2.82 -6.86 7.83
CA LYS A 30 -3.01 -7.12 6.40
C LYS A 30 -3.81 -5.98 5.77
N ARG A 31 -3.34 -5.55 4.60
CA ARG A 31 -4.02 -4.52 3.81
C ARG A 31 -4.87 -5.18 2.74
N GLU A 32 -6.05 -4.65 2.56
CA GLU A 32 -6.96 -5.09 1.53
C GLU A 32 -7.11 -3.99 0.48
N VAL A 33 -7.40 -4.41 -0.73
CA VAL A 33 -7.60 -3.52 -1.87
C VAL A 33 -9.07 -3.60 -2.28
N VAL A 34 -9.66 -2.46 -2.61
CA VAL A 34 -11.01 -2.40 -3.18
C VAL A 34 -10.87 -2.42 -4.71
N PRO A 35 -11.17 -3.53 -5.39
CA PRO A 35 -10.93 -3.64 -6.83
C PRO A 35 -11.68 -2.58 -7.66
N ASP A 36 -12.90 -2.25 -7.27
CA ASP A 36 -13.72 -1.27 -7.98
C ASP A 36 -13.19 0.16 -7.88
N ALA A 37 -12.31 0.45 -6.93
CA ALA A 37 -11.71 1.75 -6.74
C ALA A 37 -10.36 1.91 -7.45
N LEU A 38 -9.83 0.86 -8.04
CA LEU A 38 -8.54 0.90 -8.73
C LEU A 38 -8.64 1.67 -10.05
N ARG A 39 -7.64 2.48 -10.31
CA ARG A 39 -7.54 3.27 -11.54
C ARG A 39 -7.59 2.40 -12.81
N ALA A 40 -6.93 1.26 -12.80
CA ALA A 40 -6.88 0.35 -13.94
C ALA A 40 -8.27 -0.19 -14.30
N VAL A 41 -9.16 -0.32 -13.33
CA VAL A 41 -10.53 -0.84 -13.52
C VAL A 41 -11.51 0.27 -13.88
N LYS A 42 -11.44 1.42 -13.21
CA LYS A 42 -12.44 2.48 -13.32
C LYS A 42 -12.11 3.57 -14.32
N LEU A 43 -10.84 3.85 -14.57
CA LEU A 43 -10.43 4.86 -15.54
C LEU A 43 -10.17 4.23 -16.90
N SER A 44 -10.69 4.82 -17.97
CA SER A 44 -10.32 4.41 -19.31
C SER A 44 -8.87 4.82 -19.62
N SER A 45 -8.20 4.10 -20.52
CA SER A 45 -6.80 4.33 -20.86
C SER A 45 -6.53 5.73 -21.45
N PHE A 46 -7.54 6.42 -21.93
CA PHE A 46 -7.43 7.75 -22.54
C PHE A 46 -7.60 8.90 -21.54
N ARG A 47 -8.06 8.59 -20.32
CA ARG A 47 -8.29 9.63 -19.31
C ARG A 47 -7.00 10.01 -18.61
N LYS A 48 -6.77 11.31 -18.52
CA LYS A 48 -5.64 11.85 -17.76
C LYS A 48 -5.94 11.80 -16.27
N PHE A 49 -4.93 11.59 -15.48
CA PHE A 49 -5.04 11.57 -14.03
C PHE A 49 -3.85 12.27 -13.39
N CYS A 50 -4.01 12.67 -12.16
CA CYS A 50 -2.94 13.26 -11.34
C CYS A 50 -2.92 12.54 -10.00
N THR A 51 -1.74 12.08 -9.59
CA THR A 51 -1.58 11.48 -8.27
C THR A 51 -1.67 12.54 -7.18
N LEU A 52 -2.11 12.15 -5.99
CA LEU A 52 -2.20 13.07 -4.84
C LEU A 52 -0.83 13.63 -4.43
N GLY A 53 0.22 12.84 -4.56
CA GLY A 53 1.58 13.30 -4.30
C GLY A 53 2.00 14.43 -5.22
N ASP A 54 1.73 14.30 -6.52
CA ASP A 54 2.03 15.35 -7.51
C ASP A 54 1.19 16.59 -7.27
N LEU A 55 -0.09 16.43 -6.98
CA LEU A 55 -0.98 17.55 -6.65
C LEU A 55 -0.49 18.29 -5.40
N SER A 56 -0.14 17.56 -4.36
CA SER A 56 0.38 18.15 -3.11
C SER A 56 1.66 18.94 -3.34
N SER A 57 2.55 18.42 -4.15
CA SER A 57 3.80 19.11 -4.53
C SER A 57 3.54 20.41 -5.27
N GLN A 58 2.55 20.42 -6.17
CA GLN A 58 2.19 21.61 -6.95
C GLN A 58 1.55 22.70 -6.08
N VAL A 59 0.80 22.32 -5.04
CA VAL A 59 0.12 23.30 -4.19
C VAL A 59 0.92 23.74 -2.95
N GLY A 60 2.13 23.23 -2.78
CA GLY A 60 3.03 23.74 -1.74
C GLY A 60 3.72 22.72 -0.84
N TRP A 61 3.51 21.42 -1.02
CA TRP A 61 4.23 20.41 -0.25
C TRP A 61 5.65 20.22 -0.79
N GLY A 62 6.64 20.68 -0.03
CA GLY A 62 8.04 20.67 -0.47
C GLY A 62 8.86 19.44 -0.12
N LYS A 63 8.25 18.41 0.51
CA LYS A 63 8.96 17.22 1.01
C LYS A 63 8.79 15.98 0.15
N GLN A 64 8.33 16.10 -1.08
CA GLN A 64 8.09 14.98 -1.97
C GLN A 64 9.36 14.17 -2.24
N THR A 65 10.47 14.83 -2.57
CA THR A 65 11.75 14.17 -2.84
C THR A 65 12.31 13.46 -1.61
N LEU A 66 12.19 14.08 -0.43
CA LEU A 66 12.61 13.47 0.83
C LEU A 66 11.82 12.21 1.15
N VAL A 67 10.50 12.27 1.03
CA VAL A 67 9.62 11.13 1.30
C VAL A 67 9.87 10.00 0.29
N ASN A 68 10.05 10.31 -0.98
CA ASN A 68 10.37 9.32 -2.01
C ASN A 68 11.70 8.61 -1.71
N ALA A 69 12.72 9.35 -1.28
CA ALA A 69 14.01 8.76 -0.90
C ALA A 69 13.88 7.83 0.32
N LEU A 70 13.11 8.23 1.31
CA LEU A 70 12.83 7.41 2.50
C LEU A 70 12.04 6.14 2.15
N GLU A 71 11.07 6.25 1.26
CA GLU A 71 10.29 5.11 0.78
C GLU A 71 11.15 4.12 0.00
N ASP A 72 12.07 4.59 -0.83
CA ASP A 72 13.00 3.73 -1.56
C ASP A 72 13.91 2.95 -0.61
N LYS A 73 14.40 3.60 0.45
CA LYS A 73 15.18 2.92 1.50
C LYS A 73 14.35 1.86 2.22
N ARG A 74 13.10 2.17 2.54
CA ARG A 74 12.20 1.22 3.20
C ARG A 74 11.94 0.00 2.30
N ARG A 75 11.68 0.21 1.02
CA ARG A 75 11.46 -0.86 0.03
C ARG A 75 12.69 -1.76 -0.11
N ALA A 76 13.88 -1.18 -0.13
CA ALA A 76 15.12 -1.94 -0.21
C ALA A 76 15.28 -2.86 1.02
N ARG A 77 15.02 -2.35 2.21
CA ARG A 77 15.05 -3.16 3.45
C ARG A 77 13.99 -4.25 3.46
N ALA A 78 12.77 -3.93 3.03
CA ALA A 78 11.68 -4.89 2.94
C ALA A 78 11.98 -6.00 1.93
N SER A 79 12.56 -5.67 0.80
CA SER A 79 13.00 -6.62 -0.23
C SER A 79 14.06 -7.57 0.30
N THR A 80 15.05 -7.07 1.02
CA THR A 80 16.12 -7.87 1.62
C THR A 80 15.53 -8.86 2.64
N TRP A 81 14.65 -8.39 3.49
CA TRP A 81 13.99 -9.23 4.48
C TRP A 81 13.13 -10.32 3.81
N HIS A 82 12.40 -9.97 2.77
CA HIS A 82 11.57 -10.91 2.01
C HIS A 82 12.40 -12.03 1.37
N LYS A 83 13.53 -11.68 0.77
CA LYS A 83 14.47 -12.66 0.21
C LYS A 83 14.98 -13.64 1.28
N LYS A 84 15.33 -13.14 2.46
CA LYS A 84 15.74 -13.99 3.58
C LYS A 84 14.65 -14.96 4.00
N GLN A 85 13.38 -14.51 4.04
CA GLN A 85 12.25 -15.38 4.39
C GLN A 85 12.02 -16.45 3.32
N ILE A 86 12.13 -16.12 2.04
CA ILE A 86 12.01 -17.08 0.94
C ILE A 86 13.11 -18.15 1.02
N GLU A 87 14.36 -17.75 1.29
CA GLU A 87 15.48 -18.69 1.45
C GLU A 87 15.25 -19.67 2.61
N LYS A 88 14.77 -19.14 3.75
CA LYS A 88 14.40 -20.00 4.90
C LYS A 88 13.30 -20.99 4.54
N ALA A 89 12.25 -20.53 3.86
CA ALA A 89 11.16 -21.38 3.43
C ALA A 89 11.63 -22.47 2.45
N ASN A 90 12.53 -22.12 1.53
CA ASN A 90 13.09 -23.07 0.58
C ASN A 90 13.97 -24.11 1.25
N LYS A 91 14.76 -23.71 2.25
CA LYS A 91 15.56 -24.65 3.06
C LYS A 91 14.68 -25.65 3.78
N VAL A 92 13.60 -25.20 4.41
CA VAL A 92 12.63 -26.06 5.09
C VAL A 92 11.97 -27.02 4.09
N ARG A 93 11.57 -26.52 2.91
CA ARG A 93 10.97 -27.32 1.85
C ARG A 93 11.91 -28.43 1.37
N LYS A 94 13.17 -28.09 1.14
CA LYS A 94 14.21 -29.08 0.74
C LYS A 94 14.40 -30.15 1.81
N SER A 95 14.47 -29.76 3.08
CA SER A 95 14.63 -30.72 4.18
C SER A 95 13.44 -31.66 4.32
N LEU A 96 12.21 -31.17 4.09
CA LEU A 96 11.02 -31.99 4.11
C LEU A 96 11.00 -32.98 2.94
N ASN A 97 11.36 -32.55 1.73
CA ASN A 97 11.42 -33.43 0.56
C ASN A 97 12.47 -34.54 0.74
N LEU A 98 13.62 -34.23 1.33
CA LEU A 98 14.64 -35.22 1.64
C LEU A 98 14.15 -36.26 2.67
N LYS A 99 13.34 -35.88 3.62
CA LYS A 99 12.72 -36.80 4.60
C LYS A 99 11.69 -37.71 3.95
N GLU A 100 10.95 -37.23 2.96
CA GLU A 100 9.97 -38.07 2.24
C GLU A 100 10.64 -39.09 1.32
N ILE A 101 11.81 -38.77 0.78
CA ILE A 101 12.58 -39.67 -0.10
C ILE A 101 13.36 -40.72 0.69
N SER A 102 13.72 -40.41 1.91
CA SER A 102 14.43 -41.35 2.80
C SER A 102 13.49 -42.16 3.67
#